data_38644044925cffa8a3d6f545ead01c3e
#
_entry.id   38644044925cffa8a3d6f545ead01c3e
#
_cell.length_a   1.000
_cell.length_b   1.000
_cell.length_c   1.000
_cell.angle_alpha   90.00
_cell.angle_beta   90.00
_cell.angle_gamma   90.00
#
_symmetry.space_group_name_H-M   'P 1'
#
loop_
_entity.id
_entity.type
_entity.pdbx_description
1 polymer ?
#
loop_
_entity_poly.entity_id
_entity_poly.type
_entity_poly.pdbx_seq_one_letter_code
_entity_poly.pdbx_strand_id
1 'polypeptide(L)'
;MRGAQHVRLFGMIKSFQHKGLRKLYETGSLAGVQASHGKRLRMQLAALDTAQTIEDMDIPGFRLHPLKGELQGLWAITVNANWRITFEFKDANAYVLDDEDYH
;
A
#
# COMPACT_ATOMS: atom_id res chain seq x y z
N MET A 1 -9.44 26.83 -3.58
CA MET A 1 -8.98 26.54 -3.24
C MET A 1 -8.79 25.67 -2.98
N ARG A 2 -8.82 25.27 -3.08
CA ARG A 2 -8.59 24.52 -2.69
C ARG A 2 -7.78 24.05 -2.27
N GLY A 3 -7.63 23.99 -2.50
CA GLY A 3 -6.66 23.47 -2.30
C GLY A 3 -6.06 23.23 -1.30
N ALA A 4 -5.82 23.86 -1.04
CA ALA A 4 -5.01 23.50 -0.21
C ALA A 4 -5.43 22.97 0.91
N GLN A 5 -6.40 22.91 0.86
CA GLN A 5 -6.78 22.35 1.82
C GLN A 5 -6.26 21.19 2.26
N HIS A 6 -5.38 20.69 1.72
CA HIS A 6 -4.87 19.46 2.14
C HIS A 6 -3.58 19.57 2.76
N VAL A 7 -3.53 20.18 3.92
CA VAL A 7 -2.39 19.98 4.77
C VAL A 7 -2.59 18.65 5.41
N ARG A 8 -1.77 17.69 5.07
CA ARG A 8 -1.81 16.40 5.70
C ARG A 8 -0.97 16.44 6.96
N LEU A 9 -1.61 16.16 8.07
CA LEU A 9 -0.90 16.06 9.34
C LEU A 9 -0.24 14.70 9.49
N PHE A 10 -0.66 13.73 8.71
CA PHE A 10 -0.12 12.38 8.74
C PHE A 10 0.60 12.11 7.44
N GLY A 11 1.30 11.01 7.39
CA GLY A 11 1.97 10.59 6.19
C GLY A 11 1.01 10.14 5.11
N MET A 12 1.55 9.70 4.01
CA MET A 12 0.78 9.27 2.87
C MET A 12 1.62 8.35 2.01
N ILE A 13 1.00 7.78 0.99
CA ILE A 13 1.73 7.00 -0.01
C ILE A 13 2.50 7.96 -0.90
N LYS A 14 3.81 7.79 -0.98
CA LYS A 14 4.69 8.71 -1.70
C LYS A 14 5.12 8.20 -3.06
N SER A 15 5.25 6.89 -3.24
CA SER A 15 5.72 6.37 -4.52
C SER A 15 5.21 4.96 -4.75
N PHE A 16 5.15 4.59 -6.02
CA PHE A 16 4.69 3.29 -6.46
C PHE A 16 5.67 2.69 -7.43
N GLN A 17 5.94 1.41 -7.29
CA GLN A 17 6.65 0.65 -8.28
C GLN A 17 5.66 0.04 -9.28
N HIS A 18 4.46 -0.28 -8.82
CA HIS A 18 3.43 -0.93 -9.63
C HIS A 18 2.50 0.13 -10.23
N LYS A 19 2.48 0.22 -11.54
CA LYS A 19 1.68 1.24 -12.25
C LYS A 19 0.19 1.08 -12.02
N GLY A 20 -0.28 -0.16 -11.94
CA GLY A 20 -1.70 -0.44 -11.73
C GLY A 20 -2.16 0.00 -10.34
N LEU A 21 -1.32 -0.18 -9.31
CA LEU A 21 -1.64 0.32 -7.98
C LEU A 21 -1.72 1.84 -7.95
N ARG A 22 -0.77 2.50 -8.63
CA ARG A 22 -0.79 3.95 -8.70
C ARG A 22 -2.09 4.44 -9.36
N LYS A 23 -2.46 3.81 -10.47
CA LYS A 23 -3.66 4.20 -11.18
C LYS A 23 -4.92 4.00 -10.34
N LEU A 24 -4.97 2.88 -9.62
CA LEU A 24 -6.07 2.61 -8.71
C LEU A 24 -6.15 3.69 -7.63
N TYR A 25 -5.00 4.02 -7.04
CA TYR A 25 -4.92 5.02 -5.98
C TYR A 25 -5.32 6.40 -6.49
N GLU A 26 -4.84 6.80 -7.65
CA GLU A 26 -5.04 8.15 -8.17
C GLU A 26 -6.39 8.34 -8.84
N THR A 27 -6.91 7.31 -9.50
CA THR A 27 -8.10 7.48 -10.35
C THR A 27 -9.24 6.51 -10.03
N GLY A 28 -8.99 5.49 -9.19
CA GLY A 28 -9.98 4.46 -8.92
C GLY A 28 -10.07 3.40 -10.00
N SER A 29 -9.23 3.46 -11.03
CA SER A 29 -9.28 2.50 -12.13
C SER A 29 -8.73 1.14 -11.73
N LEU A 30 -9.41 0.07 -12.11
CA LEU A 30 -8.98 -1.30 -11.88
C LEU A 30 -8.19 -1.87 -13.06
N ALA A 31 -7.90 -1.06 -14.08
CA ALA A 31 -7.35 -1.56 -15.34
C ALA A 31 -5.99 -2.24 -15.19
N GLY A 32 -5.20 -1.86 -14.21
CA GLY A 32 -3.85 -2.40 -14.04
C GLY A 32 -3.70 -3.41 -12.91
N VAL A 33 -4.79 -3.87 -12.32
CA VAL A 33 -4.75 -4.84 -11.21
C VAL A 33 -5.78 -5.92 -11.48
N GLN A 34 -5.71 -7.00 -10.70
CA GLN A 34 -6.74 -8.03 -10.80
C GLN A 34 -8.05 -7.49 -10.25
N ALA A 35 -9.10 -7.52 -11.06
CA ALA A 35 -10.38 -6.94 -10.69
C ALA A 35 -10.92 -7.53 -9.40
N SER A 36 -10.71 -8.83 -9.17
CA SER A 36 -11.19 -9.49 -7.95
C SER A 36 -10.49 -8.99 -6.69
N HIS A 37 -9.35 -8.33 -6.83
CA HIS A 37 -8.62 -7.75 -5.69
C HIS A 37 -9.03 -6.30 -5.41
N GLY A 38 -9.82 -5.69 -6.28
CA GLY A 38 -10.05 -4.25 -6.25
C GLY A 38 -10.55 -3.72 -4.92
N LYS A 39 -11.57 -4.35 -4.36
CA LYS A 39 -12.14 -3.89 -3.09
C LYS A 39 -11.13 -3.94 -1.96
N ARG A 40 -10.39 -5.04 -1.89
CA ARG A 40 -9.39 -5.20 -0.83
C ARG A 40 -8.22 -4.25 -1.03
N LEU A 41 -7.76 -4.09 -2.26
CA LEU A 41 -6.67 -3.17 -2.56
C LEU A 41 -7.05 -1.73 -2.20
N ARG A 42 -8.28 -1.31 -2.50
CA ARG A 42 -8.72 0.03 -2.13
C ARG A 42 -8.68 0.24 -0.62
N MET A 43 -9.14 -0.75 0.13
CA MET A 43 -9.11 -0.69 1.59
C MET A 43 -7.66 -0.63 2.10
N GLN A 44 -6.77 -1.44 1.53
CA GLN A 44 -5.39 -1.48 1.97
C GLN A 44 -4.64 -0.21 1.61
N LEU A 45 -4.89 0.35 0.43
CA LEU A 45 -4.29 1.63 0.04
C LEU A 45 -4.78 2.76 0.95
N ALA A 46 -6.05 2.76 1.31
CA ALA A 46 -6.58 3.76 2.24
C ALA A 46 -5.92 3.64 3.61
N ALA A 47 -5.71 2.42 4.09
CA ALA A 47 -5.04 2.20 5.37
C ALA A 47 -3.60 2.71 5.33
N LEU A 48 -2.86 2.40 4.26
CA LEU A 48 -1.50 2.88 4.08
C LEU A 48 -1.42 4.39 4.01
N ASP A 49 -2.39 5.00 3.35
CA ASP A 49 -2.39 6.44 3.14
C ASP A 49 -2.59 7.22 4.43
N THR A 50 -3.14 6.58 5.45
CA THR A 50 -3.45 7.24 6.72
C THR A 50 -2.66 6.69 7.90
N ALA A 51 -1.83 5.67 7.70
CA ALA A 51 -1.06 5.06 8.77
C ALA A 51 -0.03 6.05 9.32
N GLN A 52 0.06 6.15 10.63
CA GLN A 52 1.06 6.98 11.30
C GLN A 52 2.25 6.16 11.72
N THR A 53 2.01 4.90 12.06
CA THR A 53 3.07 3.97 12.45
C THR A 53 2.87 2.69 11.68
N ILE A 54 3.94 1.86 11.64
CA ILE A 54 3.82 0.58 10.95
C ILE A 54 2.80 -0.32 11.65
N GLU A 55 2.66 -0.20 12.96
CA GLU A 55 1.69 -1.00 13.70
C GLU A 55 0.25 -0.72 13.27
N ASP A 56 -0.01 0.46 12.73
CA ASP A 56 -1.35 0.77 12.20
C ASP A 56 -1.72 -0.13 11.03
N MET A 57 -0.75 -0.79 10.42
CA MET A 57 -0.98 -1.74 9.35
C MET A 57 -1.15 -3.17 9.84
N ASP A 58 -1.02 -3.41 11.14
CA ASP A 58 -1.21 -4.72 11.71
C ASP A 58 -2.71 -4.97 11.94
N ILE A 59 -3.44 -4.96 10.86
CA ILE A 59 -4.89 -5.11 10.85
C ILE A 59 -5.22 -6.58 10.68
N PRO A 60 -6.20 -7.12 11.42
CA PRO A 60 -6.56 -8.53 11.27
C PRO A 60 -6.81 -8.89 9.80
N GLY A 61 -6.16 -9.95 9.35
CA GLY A 61 -6.25 -10.40 7.96
C GLY A 61 -5.21 -9.82 7.03
N PHE A 62 -4.51 -8.76 7.41
CA PHE A 62 -3.45 -8.20 6.56
C PHE A 62 -2.15 -8.97 6.66
N ARG A 63 -1.92 -9.65 7.77
CA ARG A 63 -0.71 -10.46 7.98
C ARG A 63 0.57 -9.64 7.76
N LEU A 64 0.62 -8.48 8.36
CA LEU A 64 1.79 -7.60 8.27
C LEU A 64 3.04 -8.32 8.73
N HIS A 65 4.09 -8.26 7.92
CA HIS A 65 5.38 -8.83 8.32
C HIS A 65 6.52 -8.16 7.57
N PRO A 66 7.70 -8.10 8.18
CA PRO A 66 8.88 -7.59 7.49
C PRO A 66 9.44 -8.66 6.56
N LEU A 67 10.07 -8.22 5.49
CA LEU A 67 10.72 -9.13 4.55
C LEU A 67 12.19 -9.29 4.87
N LYS A 68 12.80 -10.35 4.35
CA LYS A 68 14.18 -10.70 4.63
C LYS A 68 14.97 -10.85 3.32
N GLY A 69 16.27 -11.07 3.43
CA GLY A 69 17.12 -11.29 2.28
C GLY A 69 17.24 -10.05 1.43
N GLU A 70 17.07 -10.21 0.13
CA GLU A 70 17.20 -9.11 -0.81
C GLU A 70 16.13 -8.04 -0.64
N LEU A 71 15.03 -8.40 0.00
CA LEU A 71 13.93 -7.48 0.22
C LEU A 71 13.93 -6.91 1.64
N GLN A 72 15.02 -7.11 2.38
CA GLN A 72 15.13 -6.58 3.72
C GLN A 72 14.91 -5.06 3.72
N GLY A 73 14.14 -4.58 4.66
CA GLY A 73 13.76 -3.18 4.71
C GLY A 73 12.36 -2.91 4.21
N LEU A 74 11.76 -3.89 3.54
CA LEU A 74 10.38 -3.79 3.09
C LEU A 74 9.46 -4.55 4.04
N TRP A 75 8.21 -4.13 4.03
CA TRP A 75 7.12 -4.79 4.72
C TRP A 75 6.16 -5.37 3.69
N ALA A 76 5.38 -6.35 4.09
CA ALA A 76 4.36 -6.93 3.22
C ALA A 76 3.04 -7.06 3.96
N ILE A 77 1.95 -6.88 3.22
CA ILE A 77 0.61 -7.22 3.67
C ILE A 77 -0.04 -8.09 2.60
N THR A 78 -0.86 -9.05 3.05
CA THR A 78 -1.47 -10.02 2.15
C THR A 78 -2.70 -9.43 1.46
N VAL A 79 -2.75 -9.54 0.14
CA VAL A 79 -3.93 -9.19 -0.63
C VAL A 79 -4.83 -10.42 -0.74
N ASN A 80 -4.22 -11.54 -1.14
CA ASN A 80 -4.92 -12.79 -1.38
C ASN A 80 -3.85 -13.88 -1.31
N ALA A 81 -4.20 -15.13 -1.40
CA ALA A 81 -3.32 -16.27 -1.13
C ALA A 81 -1.88 -16.09 -1.57
N ASN A 82 -1.66 -15.74 -2.85
CA ASN A 82 -0.32 -15.60 -3.40
C ASN A 82 0.05 -14.16 -3.70
N TRP A 83 -0.83 -13.22 -3.45
CA TRP A 83 -0.59 -11.82 -3.79
C TRP A 83 -0.36 -11.00 -2.54
N ARG A 84 0.59 -10.09 -2.61
CA ARG A 84 0.89 -9.21 -1.48
C ARG A 84 1.28 -7.82 -1.99
N ILE A 85 1.05 -6.81 -1.15
CA ILE A 85 1.60 -5.48 -1.36
C ILE A 85 2.88 -5.41 -0.54
N THR A 86 3.97 -4.97 -1.19
CA THR A 86 5.22 -4.71 -0.50
C THR A 86 5.47 -3.22 -0.49
N PHE A 87 6.11 -2.73 0.57
CA PHE A 87 6.34 -1.29 0.70
C PHE A 87 7.41 -1.00 1.74
N GLU A 88 8.05 0.16 1.59
CA GLU A 88 8.91 0.70 2.61
C GLU A 88 8.08 1.68 3.44
N PHE A 89 8.28 1.70 4.76
CA PHE A 89 7.53 2.61 5.62
C PHE A 89 8.52 3.41 6.46
N LYS A 90 8.44 4.75 6.36
CA LYS A 90 9.37 5.61 7.04
C LYS A 90 8.70 6.96 7.31
N ASP A 91 8.79 7.44 8.53
CA ASP A 91 8.27 8.76 8.90
C ASP A 91 6.79 8.92 8.52
N ALA A 92 6.01 7.89 8.76
CA ALA A 92 4.57 7.84 8.46
C ALA A 92 4.27 7.92 6.96
N ASN A 93 5.24 7.60 6.11
CA ASN A 93 5.04 7.57 4.66
C ASN A 93 5.35 6.18 4.11
N ALA A 94 4.60 5.78 3.10
CA ALA A 94 4.81 4.52 2.41
C ALA A 94 5.43 4.79 1.03
N TYR A 95 6.43 4.00 0.68
CA TYR A 95 7.21 4.17 -0.54
C TYR A 95 7.28 2.89 -1.34
N VAL A 96 7.48 3.03 -2.63
CA VAL A 96 7.75 1.95 -3.59
C VAL A 96 6.74 0.81 -3.52
N LEU A 97 5.47 1.15 -3.40
CA LEU A 97 4.42 0.14 -3.33
C LEU A 97 4.44 -0.75 -4.57
N ASP A 98 4.41 -2.04 -4.33
CA ASP A 98 4.34 -3.03 -5.39
C ASP A 98 3.25 -4.05 -5.05
N ASP A 99 2.69 -4.68 -6.06
CA ASP A 99 1.68 -5.71 -5.91
C ASP A 99 2.24 -6.92 -6.63
N GLU A 100 2.62 -7.94 -5.89
CA GLU A 100 3.31 -9.06 -6.49
C GLU A 100 2.71 -10.40 -6.12
N ASP A 101 2.84 -11.34 -7.05
CA ASP A 101 2.50 -12.74 -6.84
C ASP A 101 3.79 -13.42 -6.40
N TYR A 102 3.86 -13.86 -5.15
CA TYR A 102 5.13 -14.26 -4.56
C TYR A 102 5.27 -15.76 -4.30
N HIS A 103 4.38 -16.56 -4.80
CA HIS A 103 4.48 -17.99 -4.49
C HIS A 103 5.61 -18.70 -5.22
#